data_ef339fd298b0f4616ab3cfb5a4d54a65
#
_entry.id   ef339fd298b0f4616ab3cfb5a4d54a65
#
_cell.length_a   1.000
_cell.length_b   1.000
_cell.length_c   1.000
_cell.angle_alpha   90.00
_cell.angle_beta   90.00
_cell.angle_gamma   90.00
#
_symmetry.space_group_name_H-M   'P 1'
#
loop_
_entity.id
_entity.type
_entity.pdbx_description
1 polymer ?
#
loop_
_entity_poly.entity_id
_entity_poly.type
_entity_poly.pdbx_seq_one_letter_code
_entity_poly.pdbx_strand_id
1 'polypeptide(L)'
;LDPMHLFSRACALYPHQFVCLVSTPRSGTWLMATPEVLIERRPGESLWHTMALAGTMRKAGAWEDKDCREQQYVADYIAQHLANHAIEVRRSQPYTRTAAHLYHRCTDFHFILKDDRYIGNVISSLHPTPAVCGIPKRETLDFILQHESHDRKYYSGFCGPLQMNDATHLYVSLRCMLLM
;
A
#
# COMPACT_ATOMS: atom_id res chain seq x y z
N LEU A 1 2.05 27.32 -5.72
CA LEU A 1 2.22 26.17 -6.63
C LEU A 1 0.86 25.80 -7.22
N ASP A 2 0.79 25.57 -8.54
CA ASP A 2 -0.43 25.09 -9.19
C ASP A 2 -0.58 23.57 -8.99
N PRO A 3 -1.59 23.10 -8.22
CA PRO A 3 -1.77 21.69 -7.94
C PRO A 3 -2.02 20.83 -9.21
N MET A 4 -2.73 21.38 -10.21
CA MET A 4 -3.02 20.66 -11.45
C MET A 4 -1.77 20.48 -12.31
N HIS A 5 -0.90 21.48 -12.35
CA HIS A 5 0.39 21.36 -13.02
C HIS A 5 1.28 20.30 -12.36
N LEU A 6 1.34 20.29 -11.02
CA LEU A 6 2.09 19.26 -10.27
C LEU A 6 1.52 17.85 -10.50
N PHE A 7 0.20 17.71 -10.48
CA PHE A 7 -0.47 16.44 -10.76
C PHE A 7 -0.13 15.93 -12.17
N SER A 8 -0.26 16.79 -13.19
CA SER A 8 0.05 16.43 -14.57
C SER A 8 1.52 15.99 -14.74
N ARG A 9 2.43 16.69 -14.08
CA ARG A 9 3.86 16.30 -14.06
C ARG A 9 4.10 14.98 -13.35
N ALA A 10 3.42 14.74 -12.22
CA ALA A 10 3.53 13.48 -11.50
C ALA A 10 3.01 12.30 -12.35
N CYS A 11 1.89 12.46 -13.06
CA CYS A 11 1.39 11.44 -14.00
C CYS A 11 2.42 11.13 -15.10
N ALA A 12 3.05 12.15 -15.67
CA ALA A 12 4.07 11.97 -16.71
C ALA A 12 5.35 11.28 -16.18
N LEU A 13 5.78 11.64 -14.96
CA LEU A 13 7.00 11.07 -14.34
C LEU A 13 6.80 9.66 -13.78
N TYR A 14 5.59 9.30 -13.38
CA TYR A 14 5.28 8.04 -12.71
C TYR A 14 4.15 7.26 -13.40
N PRO A 15 4.30 6.89 -14.70
CA PRO A 15 3.23 6.30 -15.50
C PRO A 15 2.76 4.92 -15.00
N HIS A 16 3.55 4.27 -14.14
CA HIS A 16 3.26 2.95 -13.57
C HIS A 16 2.91 3.00 -12.07
N GLN A 17 2.61 4.19 -11.55
CA GLN A 17 2.19 4.37 -10.16
C GLN A 17 0.76 4.92 -10.11
N PHE A 18 0.10 4.68 -8.99
CA PHE A 18 -1.14 5.37 -8.72
C PHE A 18 -0.85 6.83 -8.35
N VAL A 19 -1.28 7.74 -9.20
CA VAL A 19 -1.15 9.18 -8.97
C VAL A 19 -2.53 9.76 -8.68
N CYS A 20 -2.65 10.48 -7.56
CA CYS A 20 -3.91 11.05 -7.11
C CYS A 20 -3.72 12.46 -6.58
N LEU A 21 -4.63 13.36 -6.96
CA LEU A 21 -4.76 14.71 -6.40
C LEU A 21 -6.12 14.80 -5.71
N VAL A 22 -6.11 15.08 -4.40
CA VAL A 22 -7.33 15.24 -3.59
C VAL A 22 -7.33 16.59 -2.93
N SER A 23 -8.41 17.34 -3.07
CA SER A 23 -8.57 18.64 -2.40
C SER A 23 -9.91 18.69 -1.67
N THR A 24 -9.87 18.93 -0.36
CA THR A 24 -11.06 19.09 0.47
C THR A 24 -10.93 20.30 1.39
N PRO A 25 -12.04 20.96 1.76
CA PRO A 25 -12.00 22.09 2.70
C PRO A 25 -11.41 21.72 4.08
N ARG A 26 -11.51 20.45 4.49
CA ARG A 26 -11.10 20.01 5.83
C ARG A 26 -9.65 19.53 5.87
N SER A 27 -9.15 18.90 4.83
CA SER A 27 -7.84 18.26 4.83
C SER A 27 -6.78 18.98 3.98
N GLY A 28 -7.19 20.01 3.20
CA GLY A 28 -6.30 20.68 2.25
C GLY A 28 -6.13 19.90 0.95
N THR A 29 -5.12 20.25 0.18
CA THR A 29 -4.82 19.65 -1.13
C THR A 29 -3.65 18.70 -1.01
N TRP A 30 -3.87 17.44 -1.38
CA TRP A 30 -2.88 16.37 -1.30
C TRP A 30 -2.56 15.81 -2.68
N LEU A 31 -1.28 15.68 -2.96
CA LEU A 31 -0.77 14.97 -4.13
C LEU A 31 -0.04 13.72 -3.66
N MET A 32 -0.32 12.57 -4.28
CA MET A 32 0.38 11.33 -4.01
C MET A 32 0.76 10.61 -5.31
N ALA A 33 1.88 9.85 -5.25
CA ALA A 33 2.33 8.96 -6.30
C ALA A 33 2.91 7.69 -5.66
N THR A 34 2.12 6.63 -5.58
CA THR A 34 2.47 5.42 -4.82
C THR A 34 2.45 4.15 -5.67
N PRO A 35 3.43 3.25 -5.53
CA PRO A 35 3.44 1.94 -6.17
C PRO A 35 2.76 0.84 -5.34
N GLU A 36 2.41 1.12 -4.08
CA GLU A 36 1.99 0.10 -3.12
C GLU A 36 0.49 -0.12 -3.17
N VAL A 37 0.09 -1.28 -3.68
CA VAL A 37 -1.30 -1.74 -3.67
C VAL A 37 -1.63 -2.27 -2.28
N LEU A 38 -2.64 -1.69 -1.62
CA LEU A 38 -3.21 -2.24 -0.40
C LEU A 38 -4.09 -3.44 -0.73
N ILE A 39 -5.01 -3.27 -1.67
CA ILE A 39 -5.87 -4.33 -2.18
C ILE A 39 -6.48 -3.93 -3.52
N GLU A 40 -6.56 -4.88 -4.44
CA GLU A 40 -7.24 -4.65 -5.73
C GLU A 40 -8.00 -5.88 -6.22
N ARG A 41 -9.03 -5.62 -7.03
CA ARG A 41 -9.78 -6.58 -7.82
C ARG A 41 -10.26 -5.92 -9.11
N ARG A 42 -10.10 -6.60 -10.22
CA ARG A 42 -10.60 -6.14 -11.52
C ARG A 42 -12.09 -6.44 -11.69
N PRO A 43 -12.80 -5.70 -12.54
CA PRO A 43 -14.19 -5.95 -12.83
C PRO A 43 -14.42 -7.38 -13.34
N GLY A 44 -15.45 -8.04 -12.81
CA GLY A 44 -15.83 -9.41 -13.21
C GLY A 44 -14.90 -10.53 -12.71
N GLU A 45 -13.83 -10.20 -11.98
CA GLU A 45 -12.94 -11.21 -11.39
C GLU A 45 -13.35 -11.53 -9.96
N SER A 46 -13.17 -12.79 -9.56
CA SER A 46 -13.29 -13.22 -8.15
C SER A 46 -11.94 -13.16 -7.41
N LEU A 47 -10.85 -12.97 -8.16
CA LEU A 47 -9.48 -12.99 -7.65
C LEU A 47 -9.07 -11.61 -7.14
N TRP A 48 -8.80 -11.52 -5.86
CA TRP A 48 -8.24 -10.35 -5.20
C TRP A 48 -6.73 -10.40 -5.20
N HIS A 49 -6.10 -9.24 -5.17
CA HIS A 49 -4.66 -9.08 -5.09
C HIS A 49 -4.27 -8.10 -3.98
N THR A 50 -3.18 -8.40 -3.29
CA THR A 50 -2.42 -7.49 -2.41
C THR A 50 -0.94 -7.82 -2.50
N MET A 51 -0.08 -6.98 -1.93
CA MET A 51 1.37 -7.20 -1.97
C MET A 51 2.04 -6.84 -0.65
N ALA A 52 3.13 -7.56 -0.36
CA ALA A 52 4.11 -7.18 0.65
C ALA A 52 5.27 -6.45 -0.05
N LEU A 53 5.35 -5.14 0.15
CA LEU A 53 6.39 -4.29 -0.43
C LEU A 53 7.23 -3.69 0.70
N ALA A 54 8.46 -4.18 0.89
CA ALA A 54 9.38 -3.69 1.91
C ALA A 54 10.82 -3.83 1.45
N GLY A 55 11.74 -3.08 2.09
CA GLY A 55 13.10 -2.92 1.61
C GLY A 55 13.19 -2.00 0.40
N THR A 56 14.25 -1.18 0.34
CA THR A 56 14.44 -0.22 -0.76
C THR A 56 15.90 -0.08 -1.11
N MET A 57 16.23 -0.26 -2.39
CA MET A 57 17.55 0.02 -2.94
C MET A 57 17.50 1.14 -3.99
N ARG A 58 18.55 1.96 -4.04
CA ARG A 58 18.73 2.99 -5.08
C ARG A 58 19.43 2.48 -6.32
N LYS A 59 20.16 1.38 -6.22
CA LYS A 59 20.88 0.73 -7.32
C LYS A 59 20.53 -0.76 -7.32
N ALA A 60 20.40 -1.34 -8.50
CA ALA A 60 20.21 -2.79 -8.63
C ALA A 60 21.39 -3.55 -8.03
N GLY A 61 21.08 -4.60 -7.28
CA GLY A 61 22.08 -5.41 -6.60
C GLY A 61 21.45 -6.59 -5.83
N ALA A 62 22.25 -7.29 -5.07
CA ALA A 62 21.77 -8.30 -4.14
C ALA A 62 21.11 -7.63 -2.93
N TRP A 63 20.03 -8.24 -2.44
CA TRP A 63 19.35 -7.81 -1.22
C TRP A 63 20.16 -8.20 0.01
N GLU A 64 20.27 -7.29 0.96
CA GLU A 64 20.87 -7.58 2.25
C GLU A 64 19.92 -8.49 3.09
N ASP A 65 20.51 -9.26 4.01
CA ASP A 65 19.74 -10.14 4.90
C ASP A 65 18.71 -9.37 5.74
N LYS A 66 19.02 -8.13 6.09
CA LYS A 66 18.09 -7.23 6.80
C LYS A 66 16.85 -6.97 5.97
N ASP A 67 17.01 -6.57 4.70
CA ASP A 67 15.90 -6.26 3.80
C ASP A 67 15.05 -7.51 3.50
N CYS A 68 15.73 -8.65 3.37
CA CYS A 68 15.07 -9.94 3.18
C CYS A 68 14.18 -10.30 4.37
N ARG A 69 14.67 -10.11 5.60
CA ARG A 69 13.90 -10.37 6.83
C ARG A 69 12.76 -9.37 7.01
N GLU A 70 13.00 -8.09 6.77
CA GLU A 70 11.97 -7.05 6.83
C GLU A 70 10.80 -7.39 5.91
N GLN A 71 11.09 -7.69 4.65
CA GLN A 71 10.07 -8.06 3.68
C GLN A 71 9.37 -9.38 4.04
N GLN A 72 10.10 -10.36 4.59
CA GLN A 72 9.53 -11.62 5.05
C GLN A 72 8.50 -11.40 6.17
N TYR A 73 8.79 -10.53 7.15
CA TYR A 73 7.86 -10.20 8.21
C TYR A 73 6.56 -9.58 7.67
N VAL A 74 6.66 -8.66 6.71
CA VAL A 74 5.48 -8.06 6.07
C VAL A 74 4.67 -9.12 5.32
N ALA A 75 5.35 -9.99 4.58
CA ALA A 75 4.69 -11.05 3.81
C ALA A 75 3.98 -12.07 4.72
N ASP A 76 4.60 -12.46 5.81
CA ASP A 76 4.02 -13.42 6.77
C ASP A 76 2.82 -12.81 7.52
N TYR A 77 2.91 -11.51 7.86
CA TYR A 77 1.78 -10.78 8.41
C TYR A 77 0.57 -10.79 7.47
N ILE A 78 0.79 -10.46 6.18
CA ILE A 78 -0.29 -10.47 5.19
C ILE A 78 -0.87 -11.89 5.03
N ALA A 79 -0.02 -12.91 4.89
CA ALA A 79 -0.47 -14.30 4.76
C ALA A 79 -1.36 -14.74 5.93
N GLN A 80 -0.96 -14.42 7.17
CA GLN A 80 -1.70 -14.75 8.38
C GLN A 80 -3.09 -14.07 8.41
N HIS A 81 -3.17 -12.80 8.00
CA HIS A 81 -4.44 -12.07 8.01
C HIS A 81 -5.36 -12.54 6.89
N LEU A 82 -4.83 -12.84 5.71
CA LEU A 82 -5.63 -13.37 4.60
C LEU A 82 -6.22 -14.75 4.92
N ALA A 83 -5.51 -15.62 5.63
CA ALA A 83 -5.97 -16.95 6.00
C ALA A 83 -7.30 -16.93 6.80
N ASN A 84 -7.60 -15.86 7.52
CA ASN A 84 -8.85 -15.72 8.27
C ASN A 84 -10.06 -15.41 7.36
N HIS A 85 -9.84 -14.78 6.20
CA HIS A 85 -10.89 -14.23 5.35
C HIS A 85 -10.98 -14.88 3.96
N ALA A 86 -9.93 -15.54 3.51
CA ALA A 86 -9.88 -16.19 2.20
C ALA A 86 -10.14 -17.70 2.28
N ILE A 87 -10.68 -18.26 1.18
CA ILE A 87 -10.80 -19.71 0.97
C ILE A 87 -9.56 -20.26 0.26
N GLU A 88 -8.88 -19.43 -0.51
CA GLU A 88 -7.65 -19.75 -1.23
C GLU A 88 -6.70 -18.56 -1.19
N VAL A 89 -5.43 -18.81 -0.93
CA VAL A 89 -4.36 -17.80 -0.97
C VAL A 89 -3.18 -18.38 -1.73
N ARG A 90 -2.76 -17.69 -2.79
CA ARG A 90 -1.54 -17.98 -3.56
C ARG A 90 -0.53 -16.90 -3.28
N ARG A 91 0.68 -17.28 -2.91
CA ARG A 91 1.80 -16.39 -2.62
C ARG A 91 2.90 -16.60 -3.68
N SER A 92 3.41 -15.51 -4.26
CA SER A 92 4.57 -15.57 -5.15
C SER A 92 5.86 -15.79 -4.37
N GLN A 93 6.91 -16.22 -5.08
CA GLN A 93 8.27 -16.06 -4.53
C GLN A 93 8.61 -14.57 -4.44
N PRO A 94 9.44 -14.16 -3.46
CA PRO A 94 9.91 -12.78 -3.39
C PRO A 94 10.72 -12.40 -4.63
N TYR A 95 10.45 -11.22 -5.19
CA TYR A 95 11.15 -10.70 -6.35
C TYR A 95 11.48 -9.21 -6.19
N THR A 96 12.28 -8.67 -7.10
CA THR A 96 12.59 -7.24 -7.14
C THR A 96 11.59 -6.51 -8.04
N ARG A 97 10.85 -5.56 -7.47
CA ARG A 97 9.94 -4.68 -8.19
C ARG A 97 10.57 -3.30 -8.36
N THR A 98 10.59 -2.80 -9.58
CA THR A 98 11.05 -1.43 -9.87
C THR A 98 9.89 -0.45 -9.72
N ALA A 99 10.11 0.64 -9.00
CA ALA A 99 9.16 1.75 -8.87
C ALA A 99 9.92 3.08 -9.03
N ALA A 100 9.72 3.74 -10.15
CA ALA A 100 10.51 4.91 -10.58
C ALA A 100 12.01 4.57 -10.63
N HIS A 101 12.81 5.21 -9.77
CA HIS A 101 14.26 5.01 -9.70
C HIS A 101 14.69 4.10 -8.55
N LEU A 102 13.74 3.43 -7.91
CA LEU A 102 13.97 2.60 -6.74
C LEU A 102 13.60 1.15 -7.02
N TYR A 103 14.27 0.27 -6.31
CA TYR A 103 14.01 -1.16 -6.31
C TYR A 103 13.45 -1.54 -4.95
N HIS A 104 12.36 -2.30 -4.95
CA HIS A 104 11.73 -2.81 -3.74
C HIS A 104 11.65 -4.33 -3.79
N ARG A 105 11.79 -4.97 -2.64
CA ARG A 105 11.52 -6.39 -2.53
C ARG A 105 10.02 -6.59 -2.37
N CYS A 106 9.43 -7.44 -3.21
CA CYS A 106 7.99 -7.62 -3.32
C CYS A 106 7.60 -9.10 -3.28
N THR A 107 6.45 -9.38 -2.68
CA THR A 107 5.74 -10.66 -2.75
C THR A 107 4.27 -10.36 -3.04
N ASP A 108 3.73 -10.93 -4.10
CA ASP A 108 2.32 -10.81 -4.45
C ASP A 108 1.49 -11.90 -3.78
N PHE A 109 0.28 -11.53 -3.40
CA PHE A 109 -0.74 -12.42 -2.89
C PHE A 109 -1.98 -12.32 -3.75
N HIS A 110 -2.41 -13.46 -4.29
CA HIS A 110 -3.69 -13.58 -4.97
C HIS A 110 -4.60 -14.47 -4.15
N PHE A 111 -5.86 -14.07 -3.93
CA PHE A 111 -6.74 -14.80 -3.04
C PHE A 111 -8.21 -14.65 -3.42
N ILE A 112 -9.02 -15.61 -2.98
CA ILE A 112 -10.47 -15.59 -3.13
C ILE A 112 -11.08 -15.43 -1.75
N LEU A 113 -11.93 -14.42 -1.56
CA LEU A 113 -12.63 -14.18 -0.29
C LEU A 113 -13.69 -15.26 -0.04
N LYS A 114 -13.91 -15.61 1.22
CA LYS A 114 -15.04 -16.44 1.64
C LYS A 114 -16.39 -15.80 1.29
N ASP A 115 -16.44 -14.47 1.35
CA ASP A 115 -17.57 -13.65 0.98
C ASP A 115 -17.07 -12.22 0.73
N ASP A 116 -17.44 -11.62 -0.39
CA ASP A 116 -17.04 -10.25 -0.77
C ASP A 116 -17.50 -9.18 0.22
N ARG A 117 -18.52 -9.45 1.03
CA ARG A 117 -18.96 -8.59 2.12
C ARG A 117 -17.91 -8.38 3.21
N TYR A 118 -16.93 -9.28 3.32
CA TYR A 118 -15.81 -9.16 4.27
C TYR A 118 -14.67 -8.26 3.80
N ILE A 119 -14.77 -7.61 2.64
CA ILE A 119 -13.69 -6.76 2.13
C ILE A 119 -13.28 -5.66 3.12
N GLY A 120 -14.23 -5.05 3.83
CA GLY A 120 -13.95 -4.07 4.87
C GLY A 120 -13.13 -4.65 6.03
N ASN A 121 -13.40 -5.90 6.42
CA ASN A 121 -12.65 -6.61 7.45
C ASN A 121 -11.21 -6.88 7.01
N VAL A 122 -11.03 -7.28 5.74
CA VAL A 122 -9.70 -7.50 5.16
C VAL A 122 -8.91 -6.20 5.13
N ILE A 123 -9.49 -5.11 4.63
CA ILE A 123 -8.85 -3.79 4.61
C ILE A 123 -8.43 -3.39 6.03
N SER A 124 -9.32 -3.49 7.01
CA SER A 124 -9.04 -3.16 8.41
C SER A 124 -7.96 -4.04 9.05
N SER A 125 -7.86 -5.30 8.65
CA SER A 125 -6.82 -6.20 9.15
C SER A 125 -5.46 -5.90 8.52
N LEU A 126 -5.41 -5.58 7.24
CA LEU A 126 -4.17 -5.28 6.53
C LEU A 126 -3.64 -3.87 6.81
N HIS A 127 -4.52 -2.89 6.99
CA HIS A 127 -4.11 -1.48 7.21
C HIS A 127 -4.12 -1.10 8.70
N PRO A 128 -3.15 -0.31 9.20
CA PRO A 128 -1.88 0.02 8.52
C PRO A 128 -1.01 -1.21 8.34
N THR A 129 -0.29 -1.27 7.20
CA THR A 129 0.63 -2.37 6.95
C THR A 129 1.86 -2.29 7.84
N PRO A 130 2.55 -3.40 8.14
CA PRO A 130 3.77 -3.37 8.93
C PRO A 130 4.89 -2.51 8.30
N ALA A 131 4.88 -2.33 6.99
CA ALA A 131 5.80 -1.42 6.30
C ALA A 131 5.61 0.05 6.73
N VAL A 132 4.43 0.39 7.26
CA VAL A 132 4.07 1.74 7.71
C VAL A 132 4.14 1.89 9.23
N CYS A 133 3.73 0.88 9.98
CA CYS A 133 3.61 0.96 11.43
C CYS A 133 4.54 0.03 12.21
N GLY A 134 5.20 -0.95 11.56
CA GLY A 134 6.05 -1.93 12.25
C GLY A 134 5.30 -3.14 12.79
N ILE A 135 6.02 -4.02 13.49
CA ILE A 135 5.53 -5.24 14.12
C ILE A 135 6.09 -5.32 15.55
N PRO A 136 5.28 -5.70 16.58
CA PRO A 136 3.86 -6.04 16.55
C PRO A 136 2.98 -4.79 16.28
N LYS A 137 1.95 -4.94 15.45
CA LYS A 137 1.16 -3.82 14.90
C LYS A 137 0.62 -2.87 15.98
N ARG A 138 0.00 -3.42 17.03
CA ARG A 138 -0.67 -2.62 18.06
C ARG A 138 0.32 -1.78 18.84
N GLU A 139 1.35 -2.42 19.39
CA GLU A 139 2.36 -1.79 20.24
C GLU A 139 3.16 -0.73 19.47
N THR A 140 3.52 -1.02 18.22
CA THR A 140 4.26 -0.07 17.38
C THR A 140 3.39 1.09 16.92
N LEU A 141 2.11 0.85 16.61
CA LEU A 141 1.18 1.94 16.28
C LEU A 141 0.94 2.84 17.50
N ASP A 142 0.72 2.28 18.68
CA ASP A 142 0.56 3.02 19.93
C ASP A 142 1.82 3.85 20.23
N PHE A 143 3.01 3.28 20.01
CA PHE A 143 4.28 4.00 20.15
C PHE A 143 4.36 5.21 19.17
N ILE A 144 4.03 5.01 17.90
CA ILE A 144 4.02 6.08 16.90
C ILE A 144 3.07 7.21 17.31
N LEU A 145 1.83 6.87 17.71
CA LEU A 145 0.83 7.85 18.11
C LEU A 145 1.22 8.65 19.36
N GLN A 146 2.03 8.05 20.26
CA GLN A 146 2.49 8.72 21.48
C GLN A 146 3.74 9.60 21.27
N HIS A 147 4.59 9.27 20.28
CA HIS A 147 5.91 9.88 20.14
C HIS A 147 6.07 10.77 18.91
N GLU A 148 5.24 10.63 17.87
CA GLU A 148 5.26 11.57 16.76
C GLU A 148 4.66 12.92 17.18
N SER A 149 5.41 13.98 16.93
CA SER A 149 5.01 15.35 17.28
C SER A 149 4.10 16.02 16.24
N HIS A 150 3.85 15.36 15.10
CA HIS A 150 3.04 15.89 14.00
C HIS A 150 1.89 14.97 13.67
N ASP A 151 0.79 15.55 13.21
CA ASP A 151 -0.36 14.83 12.71
C ASP A 151 -0.07 14.31 11.28
N ARG A 152 -0.10 13.01 11.10
CA ARG A 152 0.11 12.36 9.79
C ARG A 152 -0.99 12.65 8.77
N LYS A 153 -2.18 13.03 9.23
CA LYS A 153 -3.35 13.25 8.37
C LYS A 153 -3.56 12.11 7.37
N TYR A 154 -3.37 12.35 6.07
CA TYR A 154 -3.50 11.33 5.02
C TYR A 154 -2.23 10.53 4.73
N TYR A 155 -1.07 10.93 5.29
CA TYR A 155 0.13 10.13 5.18
C TYR A 155 -0.05 8.79 5.89
N SER A 156 0.40 7.73 5.26
CA SER A 156 0.25 6.34 5.71
C SER A 156 -1.18 5.81 5.83
N GLY A 157 -2.16 6.52 5.28
CA GLY A 157 -3.51 6.02 5.06
C GLY A 157 -3.61 5.19 3.78
N PHE A 158 -4.78 5.16 3.20
CA PHE A 158 -4.99 4.57 1.86
C PHE A 158 -6.05 5.37 1.10
N CYS A 159 -5.99 5.28 -0.23
CA CYS A 159 -7.04 5.84 -1.08
C CYS A 159 -7.16 5.08 -2.40
N GLY A 160 -8.29 5.30 -3.07
CA GLY A 160 -8.62 4.73 -4.36
C GLY A 160 -10.08 4.31 -4.44
N PRO A 161 -10.55 3.84 -5.61
CA PRO A 161 -11.92 3.36 -5.78
C PRO A 161 -12.16 2.05 -5.03
N LEU A 162 -13.26 2.00 -4.28
CA LEU A 162 -13.75 0.81 -3.60
C LEU A 162 -15.10 0.41 -4.21
N GLN A 163 -15.16 -0.79 -4.80
CA GLN A 163 -16.35 -1.36 -5.45
C GLN A 163 -17.01 -0.40 -6.47
N MET A 164 -16.19 0.44 -7.13
CA MET A 164 -16.66 1.35 -8.15
C MET A 164 -16.65 0.65 -9.51
N ASN A 165 -17.82 0.54 -10.17
CA ASN A 165 -17.97 -0.23 -11.42
C ASN A 165 -17.44 -1.67 -11.30
N ASP A 166 -17.75 -2.34 -10.18
CA ASP A 166 -17.27 -3.70 -9.84
C ASP A 166 -15.73 -3.83 -9.72
N ALA A 167 -15.03 -2.71 -9.62
CA ALA A 167 -13.58 -2.68 -9.43
C ALA A 167 -13.20 -2.12 -8.06
N THR A 168 -12.10 -2.63 -7.53
CA THR A 168 -11.46 -2.08 -6.33
C THR A 168 -9.98 -1.91 -6.59
N HIS A 169 -9.44 -0.72 -6.33
CA HIS A 169 -8.03 -0.39 -6.45
C HIS A 169 -7.63 0.57 -5.32
N LEU A 170 -7.32 0.02 -4.15
CA LEU A 170 -6.85 0.80 -3.00
C LEU A 170 -5.34 0.74 -2.90
N TYR A 171 -4.74 1.90 -2.70
CA TYR A 171 -3.30 2.09 -2.61
C TYR A 171 -2.92 2.72 -1.28
N VAL A 172 -1.77 2.32 -0.70
CA VAL A 172 -1.26 2.93 0.52
C VAL A 172 -0.75 4.33 0.22
N SER A 173 -1.21 5.35 0.97
CA SER A 173 -0.82 6.74 0.74
C SER A 173 0.54 7.06 1.36
N LEU A 174 1.56 6.39 0.83
CA LEU A 174 2.96 6.73 0.98
C LEU A 174 3.35 7.71 -0.14
N ARG A 175 4.52 8.35 -0.03
CA ARG A 175 5.00 9.29 -1.06
C ARG A 175 3.93 10.31 -1.46
N CYS A 176 3.40 10.97 -0.47
CA CYS A 176 2.42 12.03 -0.63
C CYS A 176 2.93 13.36 -0.05
N MET A 177 2.33 14.45 -0.48
CA MET A 177 2.62 15.79 0.03
C MET A 177 1.33 16.57 0.23
N LEU A 178 1.29 17.38 1.28
CA LEU A 178 0.28 18.42 1.46
C LEU A 178 0.76 19.71 0.75
N LEU A 179 -0.05 20.22 -0.15
CA LEU A 179 0.20 21.48 -0.84
C LEU A 179 -0.41 22.61 -0.02
N MET A 180 0.44 23.57 0.34
CA MET A 180 0.06 24.80 1.08
C MET A 180 0.21 26.02 0.19
#